data_835671ad82292c329c81cebd23bd8920
#
_entry.id   835671ad82292c329c81cebd23bd8920
#
_cell.length_a   1.000
_cell.length_b   1.000
_cell.length_c   1.000
_cell.angle_alpha   90.00
_cell.angle_beta   90.00
_cell.angle_gamma   90.00
#
_symmetry.space_group_name_H-M   'P 1'
#
loop_
_entity.id
_entity.type
_entity.pdbx_description
1 polymer ?
#
loop_
_entity_poly.entity_id
_entity_poly.type
_entity_poly.pdbx_seq_one_letter_code
_entity_poly.pdbx_strand_id
1 'polypeptide(L)'
;MPSVSNVAIGSNMAAAAASKARHGMNESIARLSTGIRAMYGGDAAGHSVGTVHSAEAKSYAQSTRNIEDGISYAQSGESVLLEVANLAQRIRELSIADDNVELLDANQIAALDAEATLLGDTIDNILDNTKFNGLEVVDSASAKGARVNFTGDASTVTGTYVGPDTGIAALAGLTDASGAATNADTALASIATALGNIAADITALKAFQGAASATSANLAAAGARIMDTDYATETASLTKN
;
A
#
# COMPACT_ATOMS: atom_id res chain seq x y z
N MET A 1 65.92 -39.47 31.08
CA MET A 1 64.82 -39.70 30.18
C MET A 1 64.07 -38.38 29.78
N PRO A 2 64.75 -37.43 29.20
CA PRO A 2 64.06 -36.17 28.74
C PRO A 2 63.44 -36.28 27.36
N SER A 3 63.74 -37.27 26.50
CA SER A 3 63.27 -37.36 25.12
C SER A 3 61.80 -37.74 24.96
N VAL A 4 61.24 -38.52 25.90
CA VAL A 4 59.84 -38.97 25.83
C VAL A 4 58.85 -37.84 26.12
N SER A 5 59.22 -36.90 27.00
CA SER A 5 58.37 -35.74 27.30
C SER A 5 58.27 -34.73 26.15
N ASN A 6 59.35 -34.51 25.41
CA ASN A 6 59.35 -33.62 24.25
C ASN A 6 58.57 -34.21 23.06
N VAL A 7 58.60 -35.53 22.87
CA VAL A 7 57.78 -36.21 21.85
C VAL A 7 56.29 -36.13 22.21
N ALA A 8 55.94 -36.30 23.49
CA ALA A 8 54.58 -36.18 23.98
C ALA A 8 54.04 -34.74 23.85
N ILE A 9 54.87 -33.73 24.11
CA ILE A 9 54.49 -32.32 23.90
C ILE A 9 54.30 -32.04 22.42
N GLY A 10 55.21 -32.50 21.56
CA GLY A 10 55.10 -32.34 20.10
C GLY A 10 53.84 -33.00 19.52
N SER A 11 53.52 -34.23 19.97
CA SER A 11 52.29 -34.92 19.52
C SER A 11 51.01 -34.22 20.00
N ASN A 12 50.98 -33.71 21.22
CA ASN A 12 49.83 -32.95 21.73
C ASN A 12 49.67 -31.61 20.98
N MET A 13 50.73 -30.91 20.65
CA MET A 13 50.69 -29.70 19.84
C MET A 13 50.19 -29.98 18.43
N ALA A 14 50.65 -31.07 17.79
CA ALA A 14 50.19 -31.50 16.48
C ALA A 14 48.68 -31.89 16.50
N ALA A 15 48.25 -32.59 17.53
CA ALA A 15 46.85 -32.96 17.71
C ALA A 15 45.94 -31.73 17.93
N ALA A 16 46.39 -30.74 18.71
CA ALA A 16 45.69 -29.49 18.93
C ALA A 16 45.61 -28.65 17.61
N ALA A 17 46.68 -28.57 16.84
CA ALA A 17 46.71 -27.90 15.56
C ALA A 17 45.78 -28.59 14.53
N ALA A 18 45.78 -29.92 14.45
CA ALA A 18 44.88 -30.69 13.59
C ALA A 18 43.41 -30.51 14.00
N SER A 19 43.11 -30.47 15.29
CA SER A 19 41.75 -30.18 15.77
C SER A 19 41.30 -28.78 15.42
N LYS A 20 42.14 -27.76 15.56
CA LYS A 20 41.86 -26.38 15.16
C LYS A 20 41.62 -26.25 13.65
N ALA A 21 42.45 -26.92 12.81
CA ALA A 21 42.28 -26.93 11.39
C ALA A 21 40.95 -27.57 10.94
N ARG A 22 40.55 -28.69 11.60
CA ARG A 22 39.25 -29.34 11.34
C ARG A 22 38.06 -28.44 11.72
N HIS A 23 38.16 -27.72 12.85
CA HIS A 23 37.11 -26.76 13.22
C HIS A 23 36.98 -25.62 12.20
N GLY A 24 38.11 -25.03 11.79
CA GLY A 24 38.12 -23.97 10.78
C GLY A 24 37.58 -24.45 9.44
N MET A 25 37.98 -25.66 9.02
CA MET A 25 37.46 -26.26 7.78
C MET A 25 35.95 -26.50 7.85
N ASN A 26 35.44 -27.08 8.92
CA ASN A 26 34.00 -27.30 9.09
C ASN A 26 33.21 -25.99 9.10
N GLU A 27 33.75 -24.95 9.72
CA GLU A 27 33.14 -23.62 9.76
C GLU A 27 33.11 -22.99 8.36
N SER A 28 34.22 -23.07 7.60
CA SER A 28 34.27 -22.58 6.22
C SER A 28 33.30 -23.35 5.30
N ILE A 29 33.21 -24.67 5.42
CA ILE A 29 32.25 -25.49 4.67
C ILE A 29 30.81 -25.08 4.99
N ALA A 30 30.48 -24.87 6.27
CA ALA A 30 29.15 -24.45 6.68
C ALA A 30 28.78 -23.07 6.13
N ARG A 31 29.71 -22.10 6.16
CA ARG A 31 29.50 -20.76 5.58
C ARG A 31 29.37 -20.81 4.05
N LEU A 32 30.16 -21.60 3.38
CA LEU A 32 30.05 -21.80 1.92
C LEU A 32 28.75 -22.50 1.53
N SER A 33 28.30 -23.46 2.33
CA SER A 33 27.06 -24.19 2.06
C SER A 33 25.81 -23.36 2.29
N THR A 34 25.80 -22.50 3.30
CA THR A 34 24.64 -21.69 3.68
C THR A 34 24.66 -20.28 3.09
N GLY A 35 25.83 -19.80 2.66
CA GLY A 35 26.03 -18.42 2.21
C GLY A 35 26.01 -17.38 3.33
N ILE A 36 25.88 -17.81 4.61
CA ILE A 36 25.75 -16.93 5.77
C ILE A 36 27.07 -16.89 6.56
N ARG A 37 27.66 -15.69 6.66
CA ARG A 37 28.91 -15.44 7.41
C ARG A 37 28.71 -15.55 8.93
N ALA A 38 27.59 -15.03 9.43
CA ALA A 38 27.29 -14.91 10.85
C ALA A 38 26.60 -16.16 11.42
N MET A 39 27.20 -17.36 11.24
CA MET A 39 26.67 -18.62 11.78
C MET A 39 27.46 -19.10 13.01
N TYR A 40 26.85 -19.97 13.77
CA TYR A 40 27.44 -20.70 14.89
C TYR A 40 28.11 -19.84 15.98
N GLY A 41 27.58 -18.63 16.23
CA GLY A 41 28.06 -17.73 17.28
C GLY A 41 29.33 -16.94 16.90
N GLY A 42 29.80 -17.04 15.65
CA GLY A 42 31.00 -16.31 15.19
C GLY A 42 30.79 -14.79 15.16
N ASP A 43 29.58 -14.31 14.87
CA ASP A 43 29.20 -12.89 14.91
C ASP A 43 27.72 -12.76 15.30
N ALA A 44 27.44 -12.92 16.59
CA ALA A 44 26.09 -12.83 17.11
C ALA A 44 25.46 -11.42 16.94
N ALA A 45 26.29 -10.38 17.00
CA ALA A 45 25.84 -9.01 16.82
C ALA A 45 25.47 -8.75 15.36
N GLY A 46 26.31 -9.15 14.41
CA GLY A 46 26.03 -9.06 12.98
C GLY A 46 24.81 -9.88 12.58
N HIS A 47 24.65 -11.09 13.12
CA HIS A 47 23.45 -11.90 12.86
C HIS A 47 22.17 -11.23 13.39
N SER A 48 22.18 -10.66 14.58
CA SER A 48 21.04 -9.94 15.14
C SER A 48 20.65 -8.74 14.27
N VAL A 49 21.61 -7.88 13.93
CA VAL A 49 21.36 -6.68 13.10
C VAL A 49 20.90 -7.07 11.69
N GLY A 50 21.54 -8.05 11.06
CA GLY A 50 21.17 -8.52 9.74
C GLY A 50 19.77 -9.13 9.69
N THR A 51 19.37 -9.86 10.73
CA THR A 51 18.02 -10.43 10.88
C THR A 51 16.98 -9.33 11.03
N VAL A 52 17.24 -8.29 11.83
CA VAL A 52 16.35 -7.13 11.99
C VAL A 52 16.19 -6.41 10.65
N HIS A 53 17.28 -6.09 9.94
CA HIS A 53 17.19 -5.44 8.62
C HIS A 53 16.43 -6.28 7.60
N SER A 54 16.61 -7.61 7.62
CA SER A 54 15.85 -8.51 6.73
C SER A 54 14.35 -8.50 7.07
N ALA A 55 13.98 -8.47 8.35
CA ALA A 55 12.60 -8.39 8.79
C ALA A 55 11.96 -7.05 8.41
N GLU A 56 12.67 -5.94 8.66
CA GLU A 56 12.22 -4.60 8.26
C GLU A 56 12.06 -4.48 6.74
N ALA A 57 13.00 -4.99 5.95
CA ALA A 57 12.92 -5.00 4.49
C ALA A 57 11.64 -5.71 3.99
N LYS A 58 11.31 -6.86 4.58
CA LYS A 58 10.08 -7.60 4.28
C LYS A 58 8.83 -6.83 4.71
N SER A 59 8.87 -6.14 5.84
CA SER A 59 7.77 -5.29 6.31
C SER A 59 7.51 -4.13 5.35
N TYR A 60 8.56 -3.45 4.87
CA TYR A 60 8.41 -2.41 3.85
C TYR A 60 7.94 -2.96 2.50
N ALA A 61 8.38 -4.15 2.10
CA ALA A 61 7.88 -4.80 0.90
C ALA A 61 6.38 -5.15 1.00
N GLN A 62 5.89 -5.54 2.19
CA GLN A 62 4.46 -5.72 2.43
C GLN A 62 3.72 -4.39 2.44
N SER A 63 4.32 -3.35 3.01
CA SER A 63 3.78 -1.99 3.02
C SER A 63 3.56 -1.45 1.60
N THR A 64 4.48 -1.73 0.68
CA THR A 64 4.32 -1.38 -0.74
C THR A 64 3.04 -1.98 -1.34
N ARG A 65 2.76 -3.26 -1.05
CA ARG A 65 1.51 -3.92 -1.50
C ARG A 65 0.26 -3.32 -0.87
N ASN A 66 0.31 -3.03 0.43
CA ASN A 66 -0.80 -2.38 1.11
C ASN A 66 -1.12 -1.00 0.52
N ILE A 67 -0.09 -0.26 0.07
CA ILE A 67 -0.26 1.02 -0.60
C ILE A 67 -0.90 0.84 -1.98
N GLU A 68 -0.55 -0.21 -2.73
CA GLU A 68 -1.18 -0.55 -4.01
C GLU A 68 -2.68 -0.86 -3.84
N ASP A 69 -3.05 -1.59 -2.79
CA ASP A 69 -4.44 -1.83 -2.43
C ASP A 69 -5.17 -0.51 -2.10
N GLY A 70 -4.52 0.39 -1.38
CA GLY A 70 -5.03 1.73 -1.08
C GLY A 70 -5.24 2.60 -2.34
N ILE A 71 -4.31 2.56 -3.27
CA ILE A 71 -4.44 3.24 -4.58
C ILE A 71 -5.62 2.65 -5.36
N SER A 72 -5.78 1.33 -5.39
CA SER A 72 -6.87 0.66 -6.08
C SER A 72 -8.23 1.03 -5.49
N TYR A 73 -8.30 1.14 -4.15
CA TYR A 73 -9.49 1.61 -3.46
C TYR A 73 -9.83 3.07 -3.84
N ALA A 74 -8.85 3.97 -3.85
CA ALA A 74 -9.03 5.37 -4.24
C ALA A 74 -9.47 5.52 -5.71
N GLN A 75 -8.89 4.74 -6.63
CA GLN A 75 -9.29 4.73 -8.04
C GLN A 75 -10.71 4.20 -8.24
N SER A 76 -11.16 3.25 -7.41
CA SER A 76 -12.54 2.81 -7.41
C SER A 76 -13.49 3.97 -7.03
N GLY A 77 -13.13 4.77 -6.01
CA GLY A 77 -13.86 5.97 -5.64
C GLY A 77 -13.92 7.02 -6.75
N GLU A 78 -12.79 7.26 -7.40
CA GLU A 78 -12.70 8.17 -8.55
C GLU A 78 -13.67 7.77 -9.66
N SER A 79 -13.70 6.48 -10.01
CA SER A 79 -14.58 5.97 -11.07
C SER A 79 -16.06 6.17 -10.74
N VAL A 80 -16.46 5.94 -9.50
CA VAL A 80 -17.84 6.13 -9.03
C VAL A 80 -18.23 7.60 -9.06
N LEU A 81 -17.36 8.48 -8.59
CA LEU A 81 -17.63 9.93 -8.59
C LEU A 81 -17.77 10.51 -10.00
N LEU A 82 -17.01 9.99 -10.96
CA LEU A 82 -17.13 10.38 -12.37
C LEU A 82 -18.50 9.97 -12.93
N GLU A 83 -19.00 8.79 -12.60
CA GLU A 83 -20.33 8.36 -13.02
C GLU A 83 -21.43 9.21 -12.38
N VAL A 84 -21.33 9.47 -11.08
CA VAL A 84 -22.26 10.38 -10.38
C VAL A 84 -22.23 11.79 -10.97
N ALA A 85 -21.06 12.28 -11.40
CA ALA A 85 -20.94 13.56 -12.08
C ALA A 85 -21.70 13.60 -13.41
N ASN A 86 -21.64 12.52 -14.19
CA ASN A 86 -22.40 12.41 -15.44
C ASN A 86 -23.91 12.43 -15.20
N LEU A 87 -24.38 11.72 -14.17
CA LEU A 87 -25.79 11.72 -13.78
C LEU A 87 -26.23 13.10 -13.27
N ALA A 88 -25.38 13.78 -12.47
CA ALA A 88 -25.66 15.15 -12.00
C ALA A 88 -25.76 16.14 -13.16
N GLN A 89 -24.91 16.02 -14.18
CA GLN A 89 -25.01 16.83 -15.39
C GLN A 89 -26.33 16.58 -16.12
N ARG A 90 -26.78 15.34 -16.21
CA ARG A 90 -28.06 15.00 -16.83
C ARG A 90 -29.25 15.59 -16.06
N ILE A 91 -29.24 15.51 -14.72
CA ILE A 91 -30.26 16.15 -13.85
C ILE A 91 -30.30 17.66 -14.10
N ARG A 92 -29.12 18.29 -14.23
CA ARG A 92 -29.03 19.72 -14.53
C ARG A 92 -29.67 20.07 -15.88
N GLU A 93 -29.45 19.27 -16.92
CA GLU A 93 -30.07 19.44 -18.23
C GLU A 93 -31.61 19.33 -18.16
N LEU A 94 -32.12 18.35 -17.42
CA LEU A 94 -33.55 18.15 -17.20
C LEU A 94 -34.18 19.34 -16.49
N SER A 95 -33.52 19.85 -15.44
CA SER A 95 -34.00 21.03 -14.72
C SER A 95 -34.08 22.27 -15.59
N ILE A 96 -33.07 22.50 -16.47
CA ILE A 96 -33.10 23.61 -17.40
C ILE A 96 -34.22 23.43 -18.45
N ALA A 97 -34.52 22.19 -18.84
CA ALA A 97 -35.63 21.90 -19.75
C ALA A 97 -36.99 22.16 -19.08
N ASP A 98 -37.10 21.78 -17.79
CA ASP A 98 -38.32 22.01 -17.00
C ASP A 98 -38.60 23.48 -16.75
N ASP A 99 -37.58 24.35 -16.66
CA ASP A 99 -37.72 25.79 -16.49
C ASP A 99 -38.52 26.45 -17.63
N ASN A 100 -38.76 25.76 -18.77
CA ASN A 100 -39.57 26.24 -19.88
C ASN A 100 -41.07 25.88 -19.73
N VAL A 101 -41.60 25.97 -18.52
CA VAL A 101 -42.98 25.59 -18.16
C VAL A 101 -44.07 26.24 -19.06
N GLU A 102 -43.81 27.41 -19.64
CA GLU A 102 -44.77 28.08 -20.54
C GLU A 102 -44.89 27.42 -21.93
N LEU A 103 -43.90 26.58 -22.30
CA LEU A 103 -43.85 25.88 -23.57
C LEU A 103 -44.12 24.38 -23.46
N LEU A 104 -44.14 23.85 -22.23
CA LEU A 104 -44.34 22.45 -21.91
C LEU A 104 -45.76 22.18 -21.44
N ASP A 105 -46.33 21.04 -21.82
CA ASP A 105 -47.59 20.58 -21.25
C ASP A 105 -47.34 19.77 -19.95
N ALA A 106 -48.39 19.58 -19.15
CA ALA A 106 -48.31 18.88 -17.87
C ALA A 106 -47.77 17.44 -17.99
N ASN A 107 -47.96 16.75 -19.13
CA ASN A 107 -47.44 15.42 -19.31
C ASN A 107 -45.94 15.44 -19.63
N GLN A 108 -45.46 16.46 -20.31
CA GLN A 108 -44.05 16.65 -20.60
C GLN A 108 -43.28 17.02 -19.35
N ILE A 109 -43.80 17.90 -18.51
CA ILE A 109 -43.24 18.22 -17.19
C ILE A 109 -43.17 16.95 -16.32
N ALA A 110 -44.26 16.20 -16.20
CA ALA A 110 -44.31 14.96 -15.45
C ALA A 110 -43.30 13.91 -15.97
N ALA A 111 -42.99 13.90 -17.27
CA ALA A 111 -41.97 13.01 -17.80
C ALA A 111 -40.54 13.44 -17.41
N LEU A 112 -40.24 14.75 -17.38
CA LEU A 112 -38.96 15.30 -16.93
C LEU A 112 -38.76 15.03 -15.43
N ASP A 113 -39.80 15.22 -14.62
CA ASP A 113 -39.81 14.93 -13.20
C ASP A 113 -39.52 13.46 -12.89
N ALA A 114 -40.19 12.57 -13.64
CA ALA A 114 -39.98 11.12 -13.48
C ALA A 114 -38.55 10.71 -13.88
N GLU A 115 -37.96 11.29 -14.92
CA GLU A 115 -36.57 11.04 -15.29
C GLU A 115 -35.63 11.58 -14.23
N ALA A 116 -35.83 12.80 -13.74
CA ALA A 116 -34.97 13.40 -12.70
C ALA A 116 -35.01 12.59 -11.40
N THR A 117 -36.22 12.17 -10.97
CA THR A 117 -36.38 11.31 -9.79
C THR A 117 -35.64 9.98 -9.95
N LEU A 118 -35.79 9.31 -11.09
CA LEU A 118 -35.12 8.04 -11.36
C LEU A 118 -33.59 8.19 -11.37
N LEU A 119 -33.08 9.30 -11.90
CA LEU A 119 -31.64 9.58 -11.86
C LEU A 119 -31.14 9.82 -10.42
N GLY A 120 -31.95 10.53 -9.61
CA GLY A 120 -31.66 10.71 -8.17
C GLY A 120 -31.60 9.38 -7.44
N ASP A 121 -32.62 8.52 -7.62
CA ASP A 121 -32.65 7.16 -7.06
C ASP A 121 -31.45 6.30 -7.53
N THR A 122 -31.02 6.49 -8.79
CA THR A 122 -29.87 5.79 -9.34
C THR A 122 -28.58 6.24 -8.67
N ILE A 123 -28.41 7.54 -8.42
CA ILE A 123 -27.26 8.07 -7.68
C ILE A 123 -27.23 7.48 -6.26
N ASP A 124 -28.37 7.47 -5.55
CA ASP A 124 -28.48 6.90 -4.22
C ASP A 124 -28.08 5.41 -4.21
N ASN A 125 -28.62 4.64 -5.14
CA ASN A 125 -28.27 3.23 -5.30
C ASN A 125 -26.79 3.00 -5.61
N ILE A 126 -26.16 3.85 -6.39
CA ILE A 126 -24.72 3.76 -6.70
C ILE A 126 -23.91 4.03 -5.44
N LEU A 127 -24.25 5.07 -4.67
CA LEU A 127 -23.56 5.45 -3.45
C LEU A 127 -23.67 4.36 -2.37
N ASP A 128 -24.86 3.80 -2.16
CA ASP A 128 -25.11 2.82 -1.10
C ASP A 128 -24.53 1.42 -1.41
N ASN A 129 -24.50 1.05 -2.68
CA ASN A 129 -24.18 -0.32 -3.05
C ASN A 129 -22.74 -0.49 -3.61
N THR A 130 -22.00 0.59 -3.86
CA THR A 130 -20.64 0.46 -4.37
C THR A 130 -19.66 0.21 -3.24
N LYS A 131 -19.13 -1.02 -3.20
CA LYS A 131 -18.18 -1.47 -2.18
C LYS A 131 -16.94 -2.07 -2.81
N PHE A 132 -15.78 -1.73 -2.25
CA PHE A 132 -14.50 -2.36 -2.55
C PHE A 132 -14.11 -3.25 -1.38
N ASN A 133 -13.99 -4.55 -1.61
CA ASN A 133 -13.69 -5.52 -0.54
C ASN A 133 -14.58 -5.40 0.70
N GLY A 134 -15.89 -5.13 0.49
CA GLY A 134 -16.87 -4.96 1.56
C GLY A 134 -16.87 -3.59 2.27
N LEU A 135 -15.95 -2.71 1.93
CA LEU A 135 -15.89 -1.32 2.41
C LEU A 135 -16.60 -0.40 1.41
N GLU A 136 -17.45 0.48 1.92
CA GLU A 136 -18.05 1.53 1.11
C GLU A 136 -16.95 2.46 0.57
N VAL A 137 -17.04 2.75 -0.73
CA VAL A 137 -16.02 3.53 -1.43
C VAL A 137 -16.36 5.01 -1.40
N VAL A 138 -17.65 5.32 -1.53
CA VAL A 138 -18.22 6.66 -1.53
C VAL A 138 -19.43 6.68 -0.63
N ASP A 139 -19.71 7.81 0.01
CA ASP A 139 -20.90 8.01 0.86
C ASP A 139 -21.37 9.46 0.67
N SER A 140 -22.66 9.66 0.65
CA SER A 140 -23.27 10.99 0.51
C SER A 140 -23.12 11.87 1.77
N ALA A 141 -22.89 11.26 2.93
CA ALA A 141 -22.94 11.95 4.22
C ALA A 141 -21.60 12.02 4.96
N SER A 142 -20.63 11.20 4.59
CA SER A 142 -19.37 11.06 5.34
C SER A 142 -18.17 10.89 4.44
N ALA A 143 -17.04 11.45 4.83
CA ALA A 143 -15.76 11.17 4.20
C ALA A 143 -15.40 9.68 4.38
N LYS A 144 -15.11 9.01 3.27
CA LYS A 144 -14.59 7.63 3.28
C LYS A 144 -13.11 7.63 2.97
N GLY A 145 -12.39 6.68 3.52
CA GLY A 145 -10.96 6.53 3.28
C GLY A 145 -10.44 5.21 3.82
N ALA A 146 -9.42 4.68 3.19
CA ALA A 146 -8.71 3.50 3.66
C ALA A 146 -7.46 3.90 4.45
N ARG A 147 -7.26 3.27 5.58
CA ARG A 147 -5.99 3.38 6.31
C ARG A 147 -4.96 2.46 5.66
N VAL A 148 -3.87 3.02 5.18
CA VAL A 148 -2.78 2.29 4.57
C VAL A 148 -1.56 2.33 5.48
N ASN A 149 -1.00 1.17 5.79
CA ASN A 149 0.26 1.10 6.54
C ASN A 149 1.42 1.34 5.56
N PHE A 150 2.15 2.42 5.80
CA PHE A 150 3.28 2.87 5.00
C PHE A 150 4.64 2.47 5.59
N THR A 151 4.72 2.32 6.91
CA THR A 151 5.98 2.04 7.59
C THR A 151 6.10 0.56 7.93
N GLY A 152 7.32 0.05 8.04
CA GLY A 152 7.60 -1.28 8.59
C GLY A 152 7.21 -1.43 10.06
N ASP A 153 6.85 -0.35 10.71
CA ASP A 153 6.27 -0.23 12.04
C ASP A 153 4.75 0.00 11.93
N ALA A 154 4.03 -0.09 13.04
CA ALA A 154 2.57 0.07 13.11
C ALA A 154 2.04 1.49 12.79
N SER A 155 2.90 2.39 12.32
CA SER A 155 2.52 3.72 11.86
C SER A 155 1.68 3.65 10.58
N THR A 156 0.46 4.14 10.65
CA THR A 156 -0.45 4.22 9.51
C THR A 156 -0.42 5.63 8.92
N VAL A 157 -0.19 5.74 7.62
CA VAL A 157 -0.57 6.93 6.87
C VAL A 157 -2.03 6.74 6.46
N THR A 158 -2.87 7.65 6.88
CA THR A 158 -4.27 7.65 6.50
C THR A 158 -4.39 8.46 5.21
N GLY A 159 -4.56 7.79 4.08
CA GLY A 159 -5.15 8.41 2.91
C GLY A 159 -6.64 8.59 3.22
N THR A 160 -7.04 9.80 3.54
CA THR A 160 -8.45 10.13 3.73
C THR A 160 -8.87 10.90 2.49
N TYR A 161 -9.47 10.22 1.51
CA TYR A 161 -10.19 11.00 0.55
C TYR A 161 -11.56 11.34 1.13
N VAL A 162 -11.89 12.60 1.06
CA VAL A 162 -13.17 13.12 1.51
C VAL A 162 -14.20 12.60 0.52
N GLY A 163 -15.08 11.74 0.96
CA GLY A 163 -16.28 11.39 0.20
C GLY A 163 -17.05 12.66 -0.14
N PRO A 164 -17.93 12.60 -1.13
CA PRO A 164 -18.71 13.76 -1.52
C PRO A 164 -19.50 14.28 -0.32
N ASP A 165 -19.39 15.57 -0.14
CA ASP A 165 -20.12 16.33 0.87
C ASP A 165 -21.63 16.37 0.56
N THR A 166 -22.39 16.95 1.44
CA THR A 166 -23.86 17.13 1.45
C THR A 166 -24.51 17.52 0.12
N GLY A 167 -23.74 18.02 -0.87
CA GLY A 167 -24.23 18.38 -2.19
C GLY A 167 -24.75 17.20 -3.00
N ILE A 168 -24.18 15.98 -2.84
CA ILE A 168 -24.68 14.80 -3.56
C ILE A 168 -25.94 14.23 -2.89
N ALA A 169 -26.04 14.31 -1.55
CA ALA A 169 -27.23 13.92 -0.85
C ALA A 169 -28.49 14.70 -1.31
N ALA A 170 -28.32 15.92 -1.78
CA ALA A 170 -29.42 16.71 -2.32
C ALA A 170 -29.91 16.23 -3.69
N LEU A 171 -29.08 15.50 -4.46
CA LEU A 171 -29.51 14.86 -5.70
C LEU A 171 -30.16 13.51 -5.46
N ALA A 172 -29.73 12.76 -4.46
CA ALA A 172 -30.26 11.45 -4.10
C ALA A 172 -31.73 11.50 -3.62
N GLY A 173 -32.21 12.64 -3.18
CA GLY A 173 -33.60 12.83 -2.69
C GLY A 173 -34.48 13.66 -3.60
N LEU A 174 -34.20 13.78 -4.91
CA LEU A 174 -35.00 14.57 -5.84
C LEU A 174 -36.39 13.95 -6.05
N THR A 175 -37.42 14.80 -5.97
CA THR A 175 -38.81 14.43 -6.22
C THR A 175 -39.36 15.02 -7.54
N ASP A 176 -38.67 15.99 -8.10
CA ASP A 176 -39.02 16.68 -9.36
C ASP A 176 -37.76 17.28 -10.02
N ALA A 177 -37.90 17.74 -11.26
CA ALA A 177 -36.85 18.42 -12.00
C ALA A 177 -36.73 19.91 -11.60
N SER A 178 -37.79 20.47 -11.00
CA SER A 178 -37.89 21.91 -10.70
C SER A 178 -36.83 22.34 -9.67
N GLY A 179 -35.98 23.26 -10.04
CA GLY A 179 -34.90 23.78 -9.16
C GLY A 179 -33.74 22.80 -8.94
N ALA A 180 -33.76 21.60 -9.54
CA ALA A 180 -32.71 20.60 -9.42
C ALA A 180 -31.35 21.06 -9.97
N ALA A 181 -31.32 22.07 -10.86
CA ALA A 181 -30.07 22.62 -11.41
C ALA A 181 -29.15 23.16 -10.30
N THR A 182 -29.69 23.84 -9.29
CA THR A 182 -28.88 24.35 -8.16
C THR A 182 -28.29 23.20 -7.33
N ASN A 183 -29.05 22.13 -7.11
CA ASN A 183 -28.58 20.95 -6.41
C ASN A 183 -27.50 20.22 -7.24
N ALA A 184 -27.69 20.12 -8.56
CA ALA A 184 -26.71 19.55 -9.46
C ALA A 184 -25.41 20.35 -9.51
N ASP A 185 -25.47 21.67 -9.57
CA ASP A 185 -24.28 22.53 -9.54
C ASP A 185 -23.51 22.41 -8.20
N THR A 186 -24.23 22.34 -7.09
CA THR A 186 -23.64 22.10 -5.76
C THR A 186 -22.97 20.72 -5.67
N ALA A 187 -23.65 19.69 -6.18
CA ALA A 187 -23.11 18.33 -6.21
C ALA A 187 -21.87 18.23 -7.11
N LEU A 188 -21.88 18.85 -8.29
CA LEU A 188 -20.73 18.89 -9.19
C LEU A 188 -19.52 19.58 -8.55
N ALA A 189 -19.74 20.68 -7.80
CA ALA A 189 -18.68 21.35 -7.05
C ALA A 189 -18.09 20.44 -5.95
N SER A 190 -18.95 19.73 -5.24
CA SER A 190 -18.54 18.77 -4.21
C SER A 190 -17.76 17.59 -4.81
N ILE A 191 -18.22 17.04 -5.94
CA ILE A 191 -17.53 15.98 -6.67
C ILE A 191 -16.17 16.46 -7.17
N ALA A 192 -16.08 17.67 -7.72
CA ALA A 192 -14.80 18.22 -8.18
C ALA A 192 -13.80 18.35 -7.02
N THR A 193 -14.26 18.76 -5.84
CA THR A 193 -13.43 18.84 -4.63
C THR A 193 -12.99 17.44 -4.20
N ALA A 194 -13.89 16.47 -4.17
CA ALA A 194 -13.59 15.09 -3.80
C ALA A 194 -12.59 14.44 -4.78
N LEU A 195 -12.75 14.64 -6.07
CA LEU A 195 -11.80 14.18 -7.10
C LEU A 195 -10.42 14.81 -6.92
N GLY A 196 -10.36 16.12 -6.59
CA GLY A 196 -9.11 16.80 -6.27
C GLY A 196 -8.40 16.18 -5.05
N ASN A 197 -9.14 15.85 -4.01
CA ASN A 197 -8.62 15.19 -2.82
C ASN A 197 -8.11 13.77 -3.13
N ILE A 198 -8.88 12.97 -3.89
CA ILE A 198 -8.46 11.65 -4.34
C ILE A 198 -7.17 11.71 -5.16
N ALA A 199 -7.06 12.66 -6.07
CA ALA A 199 -5.86 12.84 -6.90
C ALA A 199 -4.64 13.20 -6.04
N ALA A 200 -4.81 14.06 -5.03
CA ALA A 200 -3.76 14.41 -4.08
C ALA A 200 -3.34 13.20 -3.24
N ASP A 201 -4.29 12.42 -2.74
CA ASP A 201 -4.03 11.21 -1.95
C ASP A 201 -3.33 10.12 -2.77
N ILE A 202 -3.75 9.88 -4.01
CA ILE A 202 -3.07 8.94 -4.92
C ILE A 202 -1.63 9.38 -5.17
N THR A 203 -1.39 10.69 -5.33
CA THR A 203 -0.05 11.24 -5.51
C THR A 203 0.81 11.02 -4.27
N ALA A 204 0.26 11.27 -3.08
CA ALA A 204 0.93 11.02 -1.81
C ALA A 204 1.22 9.52 -1.61
N LEU A 205 0.25 8.65 -1.88
CA LEU A 205 0.43 7.19 -1.78
C LEU A 205 1.52 6.69 -2.74
N LYS A 206 1.59 7.19 -3.97
CA LYS A 206 2.68 6.85 -4.90
C LYS A 206 4.05 7.32 -4.40
N ALA A 207 4.13 8.49 -3.77
CA ALA A 207 5.38 8.95 -3.16
C ALA A 207 5.80 8.04 -1.99
N PHE A 208 4.86 7.65 -1.13
CA PHE A 208 5.11 6.70 -0.05
C PHE A 208 5.51 5.31 -0.57
N GLN A 209 4.89 4.84 -1.64
CA GLN A 209 5.25 3.59 -2.31
C GLN A 209 6.71 3.61 -2.79
N GLY A 210 7.11 4.69 -3.43
CA GLY A 210 8.50 4.88 -3.87
C GLY A 210 9.49 4.86 -2.70
N ALA A 211 9.17 5.58 -1.61
CA ALA A 211 10.00 5.60 -0.41
C ALA A 211 10.08 4.23 0.28
N ALA A 212 8.96 3.53 0.42
CA ALA A 212 8.93 2.19 1.02
C ALA A 212 9.73 1.17 0.20
N SER A 213 9.58 1.20 -1.12
CA SER A 213 10.34 0.33 -2.04
C SER A 213 11.84 0.59 -1.95
N ALA A 214 12.27 1.87 -1.97
CA ALA A 214 13.67 2.24 -1.82
C ALA A 214 14.23 1.81 -0.46
N THR A 215 13.48 2.01 0.63
CA THR A 215 13.87 1.61 1.98
C THR A 215 14.00 0.09 2.08
N SER A 216 13.05 -0.67 1.55
CA SER A 216 13.10 -2.14 1.48
C SER A 216 14.37 -2.62 0.79
N ALA A 217 14.70 -2.06 -0.39
CA ALA A 217 15.89 -2.43 -1.14
C ALA A 217 17.18 -2.09 -0.37
N ASN A 218 17.25 -0.90 0.24
CA ASN A 218 18.41 -0.48 1.02
C ASN A 218 18.64 -1.33 2.27
N LEU A 219 17.57 -1.68 2.99
CA LEU A 219 17.64 -2.56 4.17
C LEU A 219 18.03 -3.99 3.77
N ALA A 220 17.49 -4.51 2.67
CA ALA A 220 17.90 -5.82 2.14
C ALA A 220 19.38 -5.82 1.76
N ALA A 221 19.87 -4.78 1.08
CA ALA A 221 21.28 -4.64 0.73
C ALA A 221 22.19 -4.46 1.96
N ALA A 222 21.74 -3.72 2.98
CA ALA A 222 22.47 -3.58 4.25
C ALA A 222 22.53 -4.91 5.00
N GLY A 223 21.43 -5.64 5.08
CA GLY A 223 21.37 -6.98 5.67
C GLY A 223 22.30 -7.96 4.96
N ALA A 224 22.30 -7.98 3.64
CA ALA A 224 23.18 -8.82 2.83
C ALA A 224 24.68 -8.54 3.10
N ARG A 225 25.08 -7.26 3.16
CA ARG A 225 26.48 -6.90 3.47
C ARG A 225 26.94 -7.38 4.84
N ILE A 226 26.04 -7.50 5.79
CA ILE A 226 26.33 -7.96 7.16
C ILE A 226 26.35 -9.50 7.23
N MET A 227 25.40 -10.14 6.58
CA MET A 227 25.12 -11.57 6.74
C MET A 227 25.78 -12.44 5.70
N ASP A 228 25.93 -11.98 4.45
CA ASP A 228 26.40 -12.80 3.35
C ASP A 228 27.91 -13.10 3.45
N THR A 229 28.27 -14.30 3.04
CA THR A 229 29.64 -14.77 2.97
C THR A 229 30.31 -14.32 1.67
N ASP A 230 31.51 -13.75 1.77
CA ASP A 230 32.39 -13.58 0.61
C ASP A 230 32.99 -14.95 0.25
N TYR A 231 32.45 -15.52 -0.83
CA TYR A 231 32.87 -16.85 -1.32
C TYR A 231 34.35 -16.91 -1.69
N ALA A 232 34.93 -15.83 -2.22
CA ALA A 232 36.35 -15.81 -2.60
C ALA A 232 37.24 -15.89 -1.35
N THR A 233 36.95 -15.09 -0.36
CA THR A 233 37.68 -15.07 0.91
C THR A 233 37.51 -16.38 1.68
N GLU A 234 36.30 -16.94 1.72
CA GLU A 234 36.01 -18.16 2.45
C GLU A 234 36.62 -19.42 1.78
N THR A 235 36.63 -19.46 0.44
CA THR A 235 37.29 -20.52 -0.33
C THR A 235 38.82 -20.50 -0.12
N ALA A 236 39.42 -19.32 -0.10
CA ALA A 236 40.84 -19.17 0.24
C ALA A 236 41.14 -19.61 1.69
N SER A 237 40.23 -19.32 2.62
CA SER A 237 40.34 -19.77 4.02
C SER A 237 40.21 -21.29 4.16
N LEU A 238 39.27 -21.91 3.42
CA LEU A 238 39.12 -23.37 3.36
C LEU A 238 40.36 -24.08 2.84
N THR A 239 41.00 -23.53 1.81
CA THR A 239 42.22 -24.15 1.24
C THR A 239 43.46 -23.96 2.11
N LYS A 240 43.47 -22.99 3.00
CA LYS A 240 44.57 -22.71 3.94
C LYS A 240 44.49 -23.55 5.20
N ASN A 241 43.34 -24.01 5.63
CA ASN A 241 43.12 -24.86 6.81
C ASN A 241 43.32 -26.35 6.50
#